data_b3da1af79347de1465aefb1922c2589f
#
_entry.id   b3da1af79347de1465aefb1922c2589f
#
_cell.length_a   1.000
_cell.length_b   1.000
_cell.length_c   1.000
_cell.angle_alpha   90.00
_cell.angle_beta   90.00
_cell.angle_gamma   90.00
#
_symmetry.space_group_name_H-M   'P 1'
#
loop_
_entity.id
_entity.type
_entity.pdbx_description
1 polymer ?
#
loop_
_entity_poly.entity_id
_entity_poly.type
_entity_poly.pdbx_seq_one_letter_code
_entity_poly.pdbx_strand_id
1 'polypeptide(L)'
;MDDARSVKDAMTMNGFFSDPLAKADPEVAAAISDELVRQQDQIEMIASENIVSAAVMEAQGSVLTNKYAEGYAGRRYYGGCEHVDVVETLAIERAKKLFGCDYVNVQPHSGAQANQAVFLSLLQPGDTTLGMSLAAGGHLTHGAAPNLSGKWFNA
;
A
#
# COMPACT_ATOMS: atom_id res chain seq x y z
N MET A 1 26.75 43.64 1.17
CA MET A 1 26.81 42.75 -0.04
C MET A 1 26.99 41.28 0.30
N ASP A 2 26.92 40.90 1.56
CA ASP A 2 27.16 39.51 2.03
C ASP A 2 25.89 38.70 2.28
N ASP A 3 24.72 39.32 2.23
CA ASP A 3 23.46 38.64 2.62
C ASP A 3 22.84 37.79 1.49
N ALA A 4 23.12 38.10 0.24
CA ALA A 4 22.60 37.38 -0.92
C ALA A 4 23.30 36.02 -1.19
N ARG A 5 24.53 35.83 -0.67
CA ARG A 5 25.28 34.58 -0.77
C ARG A 5 24.76 33.57 0.27
N SER A 6 24.48 34.01 1.50
CA SER A 6 23.95 33.20 2.59
C SER A 6 22.60 32.59 2.28
N VAL A 7 21.72 33.33 1.60
CA VAL A 7 20.39 32.83 1.21
C VAL A 7 20.46 31.79 0.07
N LYS A 8 21.42 31.94 -0.86
CA LYS A 8 21.64 30.95 -1.92
C LYS A 8 22.23 29.64 -1.40
N ASP A 9 23.11 29.70 -0.41
CA ASP A 9 23.71 28.53 0.19
C ASP A 9 22.72 27.77 1.12
N ALA A 10 21.76 28.45 1.72
CA ALA A 10 20.66 27.84 2.48
C ALA A 10 19.58 27.20 1.58
N MET A 11 19.52 27.55 0.29
CA MET A 11 18.57 26.97 -0.68
C MET A 11 19.17 25.85 -1.53
N THR A 12 20.43 25.51 -1.41
CA THR A 12 20.96 24.26 -1.98
C THR A 12 20.52 23.12 -1.06
N MET A 13 19.44 22.41 -1.45
CA MET A 13 19.05 21.11 -0.86
C MET A 13 20.12 20.07 -1.19
N ASN A 14 21.35 20.31 -0.69
CA ASN A 14 22.51 19.48 -0.98
C ASN A 14 22.25 18.10 -0.37
N GLY A 15 22.07 17.10 -1.23
CA GLY A 15 21.78 15.73 -0.83
C GLY A 15 20.30 15.34 -0.72
N PHE A 16 19.35 16.29 -0.73
CA PHE A 16 17.92 15.96 -0.57
C PHE A 16 17.40 14.91 -1.57
N PHE A 17 17.81 15.00 -2.82
CA PHE A 17 17.39 14.06 -3.87
C PHE A 17 18.40 12.93 -4.15
N SER A 18 19.56 12.94 -3.50
CA SER A 18 20.67 12.04 -3.84
C SER A 18 21.28 11.30 -2.67
N ASP A 19 21.06 11.76 -1.44
CA ASP A 19 21.62 11.10 -0.27
C ASP A 19 20.89 9.78 0.00
N PRO A 20 21.62 8.69 0.27
CA PRO A 20 21.02 7.45 0.69
C PRO A 20 20.42 7.59 2.10
N LEU A 21 19.44 6.73 2.41
CA LEU A 21 18.76 6.76 3.71
C LEU A 21 19.72 6.73 4.90
N ALA A 22 20.78 5.93 4.82
CA ALA A 22 21.79 5.83 5.88
C ALA A 22 22.50 7.16 6.20
N LYS A 23 22.50 8.11 5.25
CA LYS A 23 23.04 9.46 5.47
C LYS A 23 21.96 10.45 5.87
N ALA A 24 20.78 10.34 5.26
CA ALA A 24 19.66 11.25 5.50
C ALA A 24 18.97 10.99 6.87
N ASP A 25 18.80 9.72 7.22
CA ASP A 25 18.20 9.27 8.48
C ASP A 25 18.85 7.96 8.96
N PRO A 26 19.97 8.06 9.68
CA PRO A 26 20.70 6.89 10.15
C PRO A 26 19.91 6.04 11.16
N GLU A 27 18.98 6.62 11.91
CA GLU A 27 18.18 5.89 12.91
C GLU A 27 17.18 4.96 12.20
N VAL A 28 16.50 5.44 11.18
CA VAL A 28 15.60 4.61 10.36
C VAL A 28 16.40 3.58 9.57
N ALA A 29 17.56 3.93 9.02
CA ALA A 29 18.40 2.98 8.30
C ALA A 29 18.89 1.83 9.21
N ALA A 30 19.24 2.14 10.46
CA ALA A 30 19.61 1.13 11.45
C ALA A 30 18.44 0.19 11.76
N ALA A 31 17.25 0.74 12.03
CA ALA A 31 16.05 -0.06 12.30
C ALA A 31 15.70 -1.01 11.13
N ILE A 32 15.84 -0.56 9.87
CA ILE A 32 15.65 -1.42 8.69
C ILE A 32 16.70 -2.54 8.64
N SER A 33 17.95 -2.24 8.96
CA SER A 33 19.01 -3.24 9.01
C SER A 33 18.75 -4.29 10.09
N ASP A 34 18.31 -3.86 11.27
CA ASP A 34 17.99 -4.77 12.39
C ASP A 34 16.79 -5.65 12.04
N GLU A 35 15.78 -5.09 11.37
CA GLU A 35 14.62 -5.87 10.89
C GLU A 35 15.02 -6.90 9.82
N LEU A 36 15.96 -6.58 8.94
CA LEU A 36 16.49 -7.56 8.00
C LEU A 36 17.13 -8.75 8.71
N VAL A 37 17.96 -8.48 9.75
CA VAL A 37 18.58 -9.52 10.58
C VAL A 37 17.50 -10.34 11.29
N ARG A 38 16.49 -9.69 11.86
CA ARG A 38 15.37 -10.39 12.50
C ARG A 38 14.67 -11.34 11.53
N GLN A 39 14.36 -10.90 10.32
CA GLN A 39 13.69 -11.73 9.31
C GLN A 39 14.57 -12.90 8.83
N GLN A 40 15.90 -12.75 8.83
CA GLN A 40 16.82 -13.81 8.44
C GLN A 40 17.01 -14.86 9.54
N ASP A 41 17.02 -14.44 10.81
CA ASP A 41 17.42 -15.27 11.94
C ASP A 41 16.22 -15.84 12.73
N GLN A 42 15.03 -15.30 12.54
CA GLN A 42 13.84 -15.72 13.28
C GLN A 42 12.82 -16.41 12.37
N ILE A 43 12.15 -17.41 12.93
CA ILE A 43 11.04 -18.09 12.23
C ILE A 43 9.78 -17.24 12.40
N GLU A 44 9.24 -16.78 11.27
CA GLU A 44 7.96 -16.06 11.24
C GLU A 44 6.78 -17.05 11.29
N MET A 45 5.91 -16.90 12.30
CA MET A 45 4.75 -17.77 12.53
C MET A 45 3.41 -17.09 12.20
N ILE A 46 3.44 -15.87 11.69
CA ILE A 46 2.22 -15.12 11.33
C ILE A 46 1.81 -15.51 9.90
N ALA A 47 0.75 -16.30 9.78
CA ALA A 47 0.31 -16.88 8.51
C ALA A 47 -0.09 -15.86 7.43
N SER A 48 -0.42 -14.61 7.82
CA SER A 48 -0.77 -13.53 6.92
C SER A 48 0.43 -12.75 6.38
N GLU A 49 1.64 -12.98 6.90
CA GLU A 49 2.85 -12.32 6.40
C GLU A 49 3.37 -13.01 5.14
N ASN A 50 3.87 -12.21 4.22
CA ASN A 50 4.46 -12.66 2.97
C ASN A 50 5.78 -11.94 2.72
N ILE A 51 6.87 -12.71 2.69
CA ILE A 51 8.19 -12.17 2.38
C ILE A 51 8.27 -11.91 0.88
N VAL A 52 8.30 -10.65 0.52
CA VAL A 52 8.33 -10.20 -0.88
C VAL A 52 9.75 -10.21 -1.46
N SER A 53 9.84 -10.28 -2.78
CA SER A 53 11.14 -10.21 -3.48
C SER A 53 11.74 -8.80 -3.43
N ALA A 54 13.05 -8.72 -3.63
CA ALA A 54 13.76 -7.44 -3.77
C ALA A 54 13.16 -6.57 -4.88
N ALA A 55 12.73 -7.16 -6.00
CA ALA A 55 12.09 -6.44 -7.11
C ALA A 55 10.76 -5.79 -6.70
N VAL A 56 9.97 -6.41 -5.82
CA VAL A 56 8.74 -5.80 -5.29
C VAL A 56 9.07 -4.60 -4.41
N MET A 57 10.08 -4.72 -3.53
CA MET A 57 10.52 -3.61 -2.69
C MET A 57 11.09 -2.44 -3.52
N GLU A 58 11.87 -2.73 -4.55
CA GLU A 58 12.41 -1.73 -5.48
C GLU A 58 11.29 -0.99 -6.22
N ALA A 59 10.30 -1.70 -6.72
CA ALA A 59 9.15 -1.09 -7.41
C ALA A 59 8.33 -0.20 -6.46
N GLN A 60 8.07 -0.65 -5.24
CA GLN A 60 7.31 0.09 -4.24
C GLN A 60 8.03 1.36 -3.78
N GLY A 61 9.35 1.31 -3.60
CA GLY A 61 10.19 2.44 -3.21
C GLY A 61 10.65 3.33 -4.39
N SER A 62 10.08 3.17 -5.57
CA SER A 62 10.47 3.93 -6.76
C SER A 62 9.87 5.33 -6.83
N VAL A 63 10.24 6.08 -7.85
CA VAL A 63 9.71 7.42 -8.15
C VAL A 63 8.20 7.45 -8.40
N LEU A 64 7.57 6.29 -8.64
CA LEU A 64 6.10 6.17 -8.72
C LEU A 64 5.42 6.63 -7.43
N THR A 65 6.10 6.54 -6.29
CA THR A 65 5.64 7.06 -4.98
C THR A 65 5.29 8.55 -5.02
N ASN A 66 5.92 9.33 -5.88
CA ASN A 66 5.69 10.77 -6.01
C ASN A 66 4.45 11.13 -6.83
N LYS A 67 3.84 10.15 -7.52
CA LYS A 67 2.74 10.42 -8.45
C LYS A 67 1.37 10.23 -7.82
N TYR A 68 0.62 11.31 -7.73
CA TYR A 68 -0.80 11.28 -7.40
C TYR A 68 -1.62 10.90 -8.65
N ALA A 69 -2.34 9.76 -8.60
CA ALA A 69 -3.00 9.16 -9.76
C ALA A 69 -4.48 8.82 -9.47
N GLU A 70 -5.24 9.82 -9.02
CA GLU A 70 -6.68 9.67 -8.76
C GLU A 70 -7.44 9.32 -10.05
N GLY A 71 -8.40 8.42 -9.94
CA GLY A 71 -9.14 7.85 -11.06
C GLY A 71 -8.60 6.49 -11.47
N TYR A 72 -8.86 6.08 -12.70
CA TYR A 72 -8.45 4.79 -13.25
C TYR A 72 -7.54 4.98 -14.47
N ALA A 73 -6.80 3.96 -14.86
CA ALA A 73 -5.95 3.99 -16.04
C ALA A 73 -6.74 4.47 -17.27
N GLY A 74 -6.21 5.45 -18.00
CA GLY A 74 -6.86 6.11 -19.13
C GLY A 74 -8.01 7.06 -18.78
N ARG A 75 -8.38 7.20 -17.51
CA ARG A 75 -9.44 8.10 -17.00
C ARG A 75 -9.05 8.74 -15.69
N ARG A 76 -7.94 9.49 -15.71
CA ARG A 76 -7.39 10.19 -14.54
C ARG A 76 -7.94 11.61 -14.44
N TYR A 77 -7.99 12.10 -13.19
CA TYR A 77 -8.34 13.50 -12.92
C TYR A 77 -7.18 14.46 -13.18
N TYR A 78 -5.94 13.96 -13.20
CA TYR A 78 -4.71 14.76 -13.34
C TYR A 78 -3.84 14.23 -14.47
N GLY A 79 -3.06 15.12 -15.08
CA GLY A 79 -2.06 14.77 -16.10
C GLY A 79 -0.82 14.07 -15.53
N GLY A 80 0.03 13.55 -16.43
CA GLY A 80 1.31 12.92 -16.07
C GLY A 80 1.16 11.49 -15.52
N CYS A 81 0.07 10.80 -15.85
CA CYS A 81 -0.21 9.44 -15.37
C CYS A 81 0.14 8.35 -16.40
N GLU A 82 0.76 8.68 -17.52
CA GLU A 82 1.01 7.77 -18.63
C GLU A 82 1.78 6.52 -18.19
N HIS A 83 2.78 6.68 -17.34
CA HIS A 83 3.61 5.57 -16.86
C HIS A 83 2.95 4.80 -15.70
N VAL A 84 2.25 5.50 -14.81
CA VAL A 84 1.45 4.85 -13.75
C VAL A 84 0.34 4.01 -14.35
N ASP A 85 -0.30 4.49 -15.42
CA ASP A 85 -1.35 3.75 -16.15
C ASP A 85 -0.81 2.43 -16.73
N VAL A 86 0.42 2.43 -17.24
CA VAL A 86 1.07 1.19 -17.70
C VAL A 86 1.21 0.19 -16.55
N VAL A 87 1.70 0.65 -15.39
CA VAL A 87 1.90 -0.24 -14.22
C VAL A 87 0.57 -0.78 -13.70
N GLU A 88 -0.45 0.06 -13.57
CA GLU A 88 -1.78 -0.36 -13.11
C GLU A 88 -2.42 -1.35 -14.10
N THR A 89 -2.33 -1.08 -15.40
CA THR A 89 -2.84 -1.97 -16.44
C THR A 89 -2.13 -3.33 -16.43
N LEU A 90 -0.80 -3.35 -16.30
CA LEU A 90 -0.05 -4.60 -16.18
C LEU A 90 -0.47 -5.40 -14.93
N ALA A 91 -0.71 -4.74 -13.80
CA ALA A 91 -1.18 -5.39 -12.59
C ALA A 91 -2.57 -6.02 -12.80
N ILE A 92 -3.50 -5.30 -13.41
CA ILE A 92 -4.85 -5.78 -13.75
C ILE A 92 -4.77 -7.01 -14.67
N GLU A 93 -4.05 -6.92 -15.77
CA GLU A 93 -4.00 -8.01 -16.76
C GLU A 93 -3.29 -9.27 -16.20
N ARG A 94 -2.25 -9.08 -15.39
CA ARG A 94 -1.58 -10.19 -14.71
C ARG A 94 -2.46 -10.86 -13.65
N ALA A 95 -3.22 -10.08 -12.88
CA ALA A 95 -4.16 -10.62 -11.91
C ALA A 95 -5.32 -11.35 -12.60
N LYS A 96 -5.90 -10.81 -13.69
CA LYS A 96 -6.89 -11.53 -14.50
C LYS A 96 -6.37 -12.89 -14.97
N LYS A 97 -5.15 -12.93 -15.50
CA LYS A 97 -4.53 -14.17 -15.95
C LYS A 97 -4.29 -15.15 -14.81
N LEU A 98 -3.85 -14.65 -13.65
CA LEU A 98 -3.54 -15.48 -12.49
C LEU A 98 -4.78 -16.14 -11.89
N PHE A 99 -5.87 -15.36 -11.77
CA PHE A 99 -7.11 -15.81 -11.14
C PHE A 99 -8.17 -16.33 -12.12
N GLY A 100 -7.94 -16.23 -13.43
CA GLY A 100 -8.89 -16.66 -14.44
C GLY A 100 -10.20 -15.88 -14.41
N CYS A 101 -10.15 -14.58 -14.13
CA CYS A 101 -11.34 -13.73 -13.95
C CYS A 101 -11.39 -12.58 -14.96
N ASP A 102 -12.60 -12.06 -15.21
CA ASP A 102 -12.83 -11.00 -16.19
C ASP A 102 -12.57 -9.60 -15.66
N TYR A 103 -12.73 -9.39 -14.33
CA TYR A 103 -12.62 -8.08 -13.70
C TYR A 103 -11.67 -8.13 -12.51
N VAL A 104 -10.82 -7.11 -12.44
CA VAL A 104 -9.88 -6.90 -11.33
C VAL A 104 -9.80 -5.42 -11.02
N ASN A 105 -9.84 -5.09 -9.74
CA ASN A 105 -9.45 -3.78 -9.22
C ASN A 105 -8.21 -3.96 -8.34
N VAL A 106 -7.12 -3.30 -8.70
CA VAL A 106 -5.82 -3.38 -8.01
C VAL A 106 -5.53 -2.17 -7.13
N GLN A 107 -6.49 -1.25 -6.99
CA GLN A 107 -6.30 -0.01 -6.23
C GLN A 107 -6.39 -0.15 -4.71
N PRO A 108 -7.17 -1.10 -4.12
CA PRO A 108 -7.16 -1.26 -2.67
C PRO A 108 -5.76 -1.47 -2.13
N HIS A 109 -5.36 -0.70 -1.12
CA HIS A 109 -4.04 -0.82 -0.50
C HIS A 109 -3.99 -1.84 0.65
N SER A 110 -5.13 -2.46 0.98
CA SER A 110 -5.22 -3.52 2.00
C SER A 110 -6.40 -4.44 1.72
N GLY A 111 -6.34 -5.68 2.24
CA GLY A 111 -7.48 -6.60 2.23
C GLY A 111 -8.69 -6.04 2.97
N ALA A 112 -8.48 -5.28 4.04
CA ALA A 112 -9.55 -4.61 4.77
C ALA A 112 -10.30 -3.60 3.89
N GLN A 113 -9.57 -2.80 3.11
CA GLN A 113 -10.16 -1.84 2.17
C GLN A 113 -10.91 -2.56 1.03
N ALA A 114 -10.34 -3.64 0.50
CA ALA A 114 -10.99 -4.44 -0.54
C ALA A 114 -12.31 -5.03 -0.03
N ASN A 115 -12.32 -5.64 1.16
CA ASN A 115 -13.53 -6.19 1.77
C ASN A 115 -14.57 -5.08 2.04
N GLN A 116 -14.16 -3.93 2.55
CA GLN A 116 -15.05 -2.80 2.76
C GLN A 116 -15.71 -2.32 1.46
N ALA A 117 -14.94 -2.26 0.36
CA ALA A 117 -15.49 -1.90 -0.95
C ALA A 117 -16.54 -2.90 -1.42
N VAL A 118 -16.33 -4.20 -1.21
CA VAL A 118 -17.32 -5.25 -1.53
C VAL A 118 -18.59 -5.07 -0.68
N PHE A 119 -18.46 -4.90 0.63
CA PHE A 119 -19.62 -4.65 1.50
C PHE A 119 -20.42 -3.43 1.05
N LEU A 120 -19.75 -2.31 0.79
CA LEU A 120 -20.41 -1.07 0.34
C LEU A 120 -21.07 -1.19 -1.02
N SER A 121 -20.59 -2.08 -1.88
CA SER A 121 -21.18 -2.30 -3.21
C SER A 121 -22.44 -3.18 -3.16
N LEU A 122 -22.58 -4.03 -2.17
CA LEU A 122 -23.63 -5.05 -2.10
C LEU A 122 -24.65 -4.80 -0.98
N LEU A 123 -24.31 -4.03 0.05
CA LEU A 123 -25.09 -3.91 1.27
C LEU A 123 -25.34 -2.44 1.65
N GLN A 124 -26.40 -2.25 2.43
CA GLN A 124 -26.68 -0.99 3.11
C GLN A 124 -26.37 -1.14 4.61
N PRO A 125 -26.03 -0.05 5.32
CA PRO A 125 -25.89 -0.09 6.78
C PRO A 125 -27.13 -0.69 7.44
N GLY A 126 -26.93 -1.67 8.33
CA GLY A 126 -28.00 -2.42 8.98
C GLY A 126 -28.38 -3.73 8.32
N ASP A 127 -27.91 -4.03 7.11
CA ASP A 127 -28.11 -5.32 6.47
C ASP A 127 -27.44 -6.45 7.25
N THR A 128 -27.98 -7.65 7.13
CA THR A 128 -27.46 -8.83 7.85
C THR A 128 -26.41 -9.57 7.02
N THR A 129 -25.30 -9.90 7.67
CA THR A 129 -24.22 -10.69 7.08
C THR A 129 -23.98 -11.94 7.92
N LEU A 130 -23.52 -13.01 7.27
CA LEU A 130 -23.10 -14.24 7.94
C LEU A 130 -21.61 -14.45 7.72
N GLY A 131 -20.84 -14.45 8.80
CA GLY A 131 -19.40 -14.69 8.81
C GLY A 131 -19.00 -15.64 9.94
N MET A 132 -17.80 -16.23 9.85
CA MET A 132 -17.23 -16.97 10.96
C MET A 132 -16.77 -16.02 12.06
N SER A 133 -17.01 -16.39 13.32
CA SER A 133 -16.47 -15.67 14.46
C SER A 133 -14.94 -15.74 14.50
N LEU A 134 -14.29 -14.75 15.12
CA LEU A 134 -12.83 -14.73 15.29
C LEU A 134 -12.32 -15.99 16.01
N ALA A 135 -13.04 -16.45 17.04
CA ALA A 135 -12.67 -17.65 17.78
C ALA A 135 -12.72 -18.93 16.93
N ALA A 136 -13.50 -18.92 15.85
CA ALA A 136 -13.61 -20.04 14.90
C ALA A 136 -12.70 -19.87 13.66
N GLY A 137 -11.78 -18.92 13.69
CA GLY A 137 -10.86 -18.64 12.58
C GLY A 137 -11.37 -17.61 11.56
N GLY A 138 -12.44 -16.87 11.88
CA GLY A 138 -12.97 -15.81 11.03
C GLY A 138 -12.02 -14.61 10.93
N HIS A 139 -12.17 -13.85 9.85
CA HIS A 139 -11.39 -12.64 9.64
C HIS A 139 -12.03 -11.44 10.33
N LEU A 140 -11.20 -10.52 10.83
CA LEU A 140 -11.64 -9.30 11.52
C LEU A 140 -12.62 -8.46 10.67
N THR A 141 -12.39 -8.37 9.37
CA THR A 141 -13.20 -7.57 8.44
C THR A 141 -14.49 -8.24 7.99
N HIS A 142 -14.84 -9.39 8.53
CA HIS A 142 -16.06 -10.14 8.22
C HIS A 142 -17.08 -10.08 9.37
N GLY A 143 -17.29 -8.91 9.95
CA GLY A 143 -18.34 -8.68 10.94
C GLY A 143 -17.87 -8.64 12.40
N ALA A 144 -16.56 -8.67 12.67
CA ALA A 144 -16.09 -8.55 14.05
C ALA A 144 -16.48 -7.19 14.66
N ALA A 145 -16.96 -7.18 15.89
CA ALA A 145 -17.50 -6.01 16.58
C ALA A 145 -16.59 -4.75 16.57
N PRO A 146 -15.25 -4.85 16.70
CA PRO A 146 -14.38 -3.67 16.62
C PRO A 146 -14.18 -3.15 15.20
N ASN A 147 -14.51 -3.93 14.17
CA ASN A 147 -14.34 -3.56 12.75
C ASN A 147 -15.55 -2.78 12.24
N LEU A 148 -15.36 -1.99 11.15
CA LEU A 148 -16.46 -1.29 10.49
C LEU A 148 -17.57 -2.24 10.05
N SER A 149 -17.24 -3.43 9.56
CA SER A 149 -18.22 -4.43 9.15
C SER A 149 -19.14 -4.88 10.30
N GLY A 150 -18.62 -5.01 11.52
CA GLY A 150 -19.42 -5.32 12.70
C GLY A 150 -20.14 -4.11 13.32
N LYS A 151 -19.76 -2.88 12.92
CA LYS A 151 -20.43 -1.66 13.40
C LYS A 151 -21.55 -1.20 12.48
N TRP A 152 -21.43 -1.45 11.19
CA TRP A 152 -22.39 -1.00 10.18
C TRP A 152 -23.42 -2.06 9.81
N PHE A 153 -23.08 -3.33 9.95
CA PHE A 153 -23.91 -4.45 9.57
C PHE A 153 -24.27 -5.33 10.78
N ASN A 154 -25.36 -6.08 10.67
CA ASN A 154 -25.75 -7.10 11.64
C ASN A 154 -25.01 -8.40 11.29
N ALA A 155 -23.89 -8.67 11.96
CA ALA A 155 -23.06 -9.85 11.71
C ALA A 155 -23.31 -10.95 12.76
#